data_a5e18b6fa4cba29878490d611572b2ce
#
_entry.id   a5e18b6fa4cba29878490d611572b2ce
#
_cell.length_a   1.000
_cell.length_b   1.000
_cell.length_c   1.000
_cell.angle_alpha   90.00
_cell.angle_beta   90.00
_cell.angle_gamma   90.00
#
_symmetry.space_group_name_H-M   'P 1'
#
loop_
_entity.id
_entity.type
_entity.pdbx_description
1 polymer ?
#
loop_
_entity_poly.entity_id
_entity_poly.type
_entity_poly.pdbx_seq_one_letter_code
_entity_poly.pdbx_strand_id
1 'polypeptide(L)'
;VWCLASSMLIGLVLASAFFLFHRQNAWARHLRDPMMAQFYGAPPMAMLTVAGGALLVGHQLVGRELALDIAWTLWFIGTITGLCSAVIIPYRLFTVFKVRPDSAFGGWLMPVVPPMVAASIGAMLVPYAPAGVPRQTLFYLCYAQFGLSLMAAMIIIAMIWSRLAHHGTSGTSRVPTLWIVLGPLGQSMTAAGILGTVAQGALPANMAFGFELFAVFYSVPVFGFDLIWTCLAILLTLRAQYRNMKFALTYWAFTFPVGTCVTGTAQLAHHTGLPLFAWASVLFYAGLLVAWLVAAFGTTRGMITGHLFRPPIATASPIVSVKE
;
A
#
# COMPACT_ATOMS: atom_id res chain seq x y z
N VAL A 1 -3.79 18.50 -4.45
CA VAL A 1 -3.27 17.29 -3.78
C VAL A 1 -2.11 16.68 -4.57
N TRP A 2 -2.27 16.40 -5.89
CA TRP A 2 -1.22 15.77 -6.71
C TRP A 2 0.09 16.57 -6.77
N CYS A 3 0.05 17.89 -6.96
CA CYS A 3 1.25 18.74 -6.94
C CYS A 3 2.00 18.65 -5.60
N LEU A 4 1.27 18.66 -4.49
CA LEU A 4 1.85 18.50 -3.16
C LEU A 4 2.52 17.13 -3.01
N ALA A 5 1.85 16.05 -3.42
CA ALA A 5 2.41 14.70 -3.37
C ALA A 5 3.67 14.57 -4.25
N SER A 6 3.66 15.16 -5.45
CA SER A 6 4.81 15.18 -6.36
C SER A 6 5.99 15.95 -5.78
N SER A 7 5.73 17.14 -5.19
CA SER A 7 6.76 17.95 -4.53
C SER A 7 7.37 17.22 -3.32
N MET A 8 6.54 16.55 -2.53
CA MET A 8 7.00 15.74 -1.40
C MET A 8 7.83 14.54 -1.87
N LEU A 9 7.42 13.86 -2.96
CA LEU A 9 8.19 12.76 -3.53
C LEU A 9 9.58 13.23 -3.98
N ILE A 10 9.65 14.34 -4.73
CA ILE A 10 10.92 14.93 -5.19
C ILE A 10 11.79 15.28 -3.98
N GLY A 11 11.23 15.97 -2.97
CA GLY A 11 11.95 16.34 -1.77
C GLY A 11 12.50 15.14 -1.01
N LEU A 12 11.72 14.06 -0.88
CA LEU A 12 12.15 12.82 -0.22
C LEU A 12 13.24 12.09 -1.03
N VAL A 13 13.14 12.06 -2.35
CA VAL A 13 14.18 11.46 -3.22
C VAL A 13 15.48 12.22 -3.08
N LEU A 14 15.44 13.56 -3.15
CA LEU A 14 16.63 14.41 -3.00
C LEU A 14 17.24 14.27 -1.59
N ALA A 15 16.41 14.31 -0.54
CA ALA A 15 16.86 14.11 0.83
C ALA A 15 17.48 12.73 1.05
N SER A 16 16.90 11.69 0.47
CA SER A 16 17.41 10.31 0.54
C SER A 16 18.74 10.18 -0.20
N ALA A 17 18.85 10.76 -1.39
CA ALA A 17 20.10 10.80 -2.15
C ALA A 17 21.20 11.52 -1.36
N PHE A 18 20.91 12.72 -0.84
CA PHE A 18 21.84 13.49 0.00
C PHE A 18 22.30 12.69 1.22
N PHE A 19 21.37 12.04 1.90
CA PHE A 19 21.66 11.23 3.08
C PHE A 19 22.55 10.02 2.75
N LEU A 20 22.32 9.36 1.62
CA LEU A 20 23.12 8.23 1.15
C LEU A 20 24.56 8.65 0.83
N PHE A 21 24.76 9.80 0.20
CA PHE A 21 26.10 10.33 -0.11
C PHE A 21 26.90 10.68 1.15
N HIS A 22 26.23 11.19 2.21
CA HIS A 22 26.92 11.66 3.42
C HIS A 22 27.01 10.57 4.51
N ARG A 23 26.16 9.54 4.49
CA ARG A 23 26.12 8.49 5.52
C ARG A 23 26.01 7.09 4.92
N GLN A 24 27.06 6.64 4.25
CA GLN A 24 27.11 5.34 3.54
C GLN A 24 26.70 4.14 4.39
N ASN A 25 26.92 4.15 5.71
CA ASN A 25 26.57 3.05 6.61
C ASN A 25 25.14 3.10 7.15
N ALA A 26 24.37 4.13 6.88
CA ALA A 26 22.99 4.24 7.43
C ALA A 26 22.04 3.25 6.76
N TRP A 27 22.18 3.06 5.45
CA TRP A 27 21.41 2.07 4.67
C TRP A 27 21.61 0.66 5.22
N ALA A 28 22.85 0.26 5.46
CA ALA A 28 23.17 -1.07 6.00
C ALA A 28 22.56 -1.29 7.40
N ARG A 29 22.50 -0.24 8.23
CA ARG A 29 21.86 -0.31 9.55
C ARG A 29 20.35 -0.47 9.47
N HIS A 30 19.67 0.26 8.59
CA HIS A 30 18.23 0.12 8.38
C HIS A 30 17.86 -1.28 7.89
N LEU A 31 18.65 -1.83 6.95
CA LEU A 31 18.43 -3.19 6.45
C LEU A 31 18.73 -4.28 7.47
N ARG A 32 19.45 -3.97 8.58
CA ARG A 32 19.68 -4.89 9.69
C ARG A 32 18.57 -4.87 10.74
N ASP A 33 17.72 -3.84 10.73
CA ASP A 33 16.56 -3.76 11.63
C ASP A 33 15.35 -4.43 10.94
N PRO A 34 14.81 -5.53 11.51
CA PRO A 34 13.73 -6.30 10.90
C PRO A 34 12.40 -5.53 10.82
N MET A 35 12.22 -4.50 11.65
CA MET A 35 11.02 -3.64 11.58
C MET A 35 11.20 -2.56 10.52
N MET A 36 12.35 -1.86 10.53
CA MET A 36 12.64 -0.78 9.58
C MET A 36 12.76 -1.30 8.15
N ALA A 37 13.33 -2.50 7.96
CA ALA A 37 13.45 -3.13 6.64
C ALA A 37 12.10 -3.30 5.93
N GLN A 38 11.00 -3.50 6.66
CA GLN A 38 9.68 -3.66 6.05
C GLN A 38 9.21 -2.38 5.33
N PHE A 39 9.64 -1.21 5.79
CA PHE A 39 9.20 0.06 5.20
C PHE A 39 9.87 0.38 3.85
N TYR A 40 10.83 -0.42 3.38
CA TYR A 40 11.37 -0.28 2.01
C TYR A 40 10.33 -0.55 0.89
N GLY A 41 9.16 -1.07 1.22
CA GLY A 41 8.03 -1.09 0.30
C GLY A 41 7.34 0.27 0.09
N ALA A 42 7.55 1.26 0.96
CA ALA A 42 6.88 2.56 0.85
C ALA A 42 7.36 3.43 -0.32
N PRO A 43 8.68 3.56 -0.62
CA PRO A 43 9.14 4.35 -1.77
C PRO A 43 8.53 3.92 -3.11
N PRO A 44 8.52 2.63 -3.52
CA PRO A 44 7.86 2.23 -4.75
C PRO A 44 6.36 2.56 -4.76
N MET A 45 5.64 2.38 -3.64
CA MET A 45 4.22 2.75 -3.57
C MET A 45 4.01 4.26 -3.76
N ALA A 46 4.88 5.10 -3.21
CA ALA A 46 4.80 6.55 -3.38
C ALA A 46 4.99 6.95 -4.86
N MET A 47 5.99 6.36 -5.55
CA MET A 47 6.21 6.59 -6.99
C MET A 47 5.00 6.15 -7.82
N LEU A 48 4.47 4.96 -7.56
CA LEU A 48 3.31 4.43 -8.25
C LEU A 48 2.04 5.27 -8.01
N THR A 49 1.84 5.76 -6.79
CA THR A 49 0.70 6.63 -6.46
C THR A 49 0.78 7.97 -7.18
N VAL A 50 1.97 8.57 -7.27
CA VAL A 50 2.18 9.81 -8.05
C VAL A 50 1.98 9.55 -9.54
N ALA A 51 2.40 8.38 -10.07
CA ALA A 51 2.13 7.95 -11.44
C ALA A 51 0.62 7.88 -11.73
N GLY A 52 -0.15 7.23 -10.85
CA GLY A 52 -1.61 7.17 -10.97
C GLY A 52 -2.26 8.55 -10.91
N GLY A 53 -1.78 9.40 -10.00
CA GLY A 53 -2.23 10.79 -9.91
C GLY A 53 -1.93 11.61 -11.17
N ALA A 54 -0.80 11.34 -11.86
CA ALA A 54 -0.48 11.97 -13.14
C ALA A 54 -1.54 11.63 -14.21
N LEU A 55 -1.97 10.38 -14.28
CA LEU A 55 -3.01 9.93 -15.22
C LEU A 55 -4.39 10.51 -14.90
N LEU A 56 -4.75 10.57 -13.61
CA LEU A 56 -6.11 10.97 -13.17
C LEU A 56 -6.32 12.48 -13.16
N VAL A 57 -5.32 13.24 -12.72
CA VAL A 57 -5.44 14.68 -12.45
C VAL A 57 -4.31 15.48 -13.10
N GLY A 58 -3.10 14.93 -13.15
CA GLY A 58 -1.91 15.61 -13.64
C GLY A 58 -2.05 16.09 -15.08
N HIS A 59 -2.74 15.33 -15.94
CA HIS A 59 -2.96 15.70 -17.34
C HIS A 59 -3.67 17.06 -17.54
N GLN A 60 -4.46 17.50 -16.54
CA GLN A 60 -5.13 18.81 -16.57
C GLN A 60 -4.16 19.96 -16.25
N LEU A 61 -3.05 19.67 -15.59
CA LEU A 61 -2.08 20.68 -15.11
C LEU A 61 -0.84 20.79 -15.99
N VAL A 62 -0.31 19.64 -16.43
CA VAL A 62 0.95 19.58 -17.18
C VAL A 62 0.77 19.16 -18.64
N GLY A 63 -0.48 18.90 -19.06
CA GLY A 63 -0.78 18.37 -20.39
C GLY A 63 -0.68 16.83 -20.43
N ARG A 64 -1.34 16.25 -21.46
CA ARG A 64 -1.51 14.80 -21.57
C ARG A 64 -0.20 14.07 -21.82
N GLU A 65 0.65 14.57 -22.72
CA GLU A 65 1.89 13.92 -23.10
C GLU A 65 2.85 13.83 -21.91
N LEU A 66 3.14 14.96 -21.26
CA LEU A 66 4.03 14.99 -20.11
C LEU A 66 3.47 14.16 -18.94
N ALA A 67 2.16 14.16 -18.71
CA ALA A 67 1.54 13.33 -17.68
C ALA A 67 1.72 11.83 -17.96
N LEU A 68 1.64 11.39 -19.22
CA LEU A 68 1.90 10.03 -19.64
C LEU A 68 3.38 9.64 -19.46
N ASP A 69 4.30 10.51 -19.85
CA ASP A 69 5.74 10.26 -19.67
C ASP A 69 6.11 10.12 -18.20
N ILE A 70 5.57 11.01 -17.34
CA ILE A 70 5.72 10.90 -15.88
C ILE A 70 5.15 9.57 -15.38
N ALA A 71 3.95 9.21 -15.82
CA ALA A 71 3.28 7.99 -15.38
C ALA A 71 4.05 6.74 -15.79
N TRP A 72 4.50 6.63 -17.04
CA TRP A 72 5.30 5.50 -17.51
C TRP A 72 6.63 5.39 -16.77
N THR A 73 7.35 6.50 -16.61
CA THR A 73 8.65 6.54 -15.93
C THR A 73 8.52 6.09 -14.48
N LEU A 74 7.59 6.69 -13.73
CA LEU A 74 7.39 6.36 -12.31
C LEU A 74 6.80 4.96 -12.13
N TRP A 75 5.93 4.51 -13.05
CA TRP A 75 5.42 3.14 -13.02
C TRP A 75 6.52 2.11 -13.24
N PHE A 76 7.41 2.32 -14.21
CA PHE A 76 8.51 1.41 -14.51
C PHE A 76 9.50 1.31 -13.32
N ILE A 77 9.95 2.46 -12.79
CA ILE A 77 10.86 2.50 -11.64
C ILE A 77 10.18 1.91 -10.39
N GLY A 78 8.93 2.29 -10.13
CA GLY A 78 8.15 1.80 -9.00
C GLY A 78 7.88 0.31 -9.07
N THR A 79 7.63 -0.24 -10.27
CA THR A 79 7.44 -1.67 -10.50
C THR A 79 8.72 -2.46 -10.21
N ILE A 80 9.86 -2.05 -10.77
CA ILE A 80 11.14 -2.75 -10.55
C ILE A 80 11.51 -2.71 -9.07
N THR A 81 11.49 -1.53 -8.45
CA THR A 81 11.84 -1.38 -7.03
C THR A 81 10.84 -2.08 -6.11
N GLY A 82 9.56 -2.12 -6.49
CA GLY A 82 8.50 -2.85 -5.79
C GLY A 82 8.70 -4.37 -5.85
N LEU A 83 9.02 -4.93 -7.01
CA LEU A 83 9.35 -6.35 -7.16
C LEU A 83 10.62 -6.71 -6.39
N CYS A 84 11.65 -5.86 -6.43
CA CYS A 84 12.84 -6.04 -5.63
C CYS A 84 12.52 -6.07 -4.13
N SER A 85 11.68 -5.15 -3.63
CA SER A 85 11.29 -5.14 -2.22
C SER A 85 10.50 -6.41 -1.84
N ALA A 86 9.60 -6.85 -2.73
CA ALA A 86 8.76 -8.04 -2.50
C ALA A 86 9.56 -9.35 -2.41
N VAL A 87 10.76 -9.39 -2.98
CA VAL A 87 11.65 -10.56 -2.91
C VAL A 87 12.72 -10.40 -1.82
N ILE A 88 13.42 -9.26 -1.82
CA ILE A 88 14.60 -9.06 -0.95
C ILE A 88 14.20 -9.01 0.53
N ILE A 89 13.12 -8.33 0.88
CA ILE A 89 12.75 -8.16 2.28
C ILE A 89 12.25 -9.47 2.91
N PRO A 90 11.33 -10.24 2.29
CA PRO A 90 10.99 -11.57 2.80
C PRO A 90 12.18 -12.54 2.80
N TYR A 91 13.05 -12.50 1.79
CA TYR A 91 14.28 -13.31 1.80
C TYR A 91 15.13 -13.04 3.05
N ARG A 92 15.32 -11.74 3.39
CA ARG A 92 16.05 -11.38 4.62
C ARG A 92 15.30 -11.79 5.89
N LEU A 93 13.97 -11.71 5.89
CA LEU A 93 13.15 -12.18 7.01
C LEU A 93 13.35 -13.68 7.25
N PHE A 94 13.50 -14.48 6.20
CA PHE A 94 13.67 -15.92 6.31
C PHE A 94 15.10 -16.34 6.64
N THR A 95 16.11 -15.60 6.18
CA THR A 95 17.51 -16.02 6.25
C THR A 95 18.33 -15.27 7.28
N VAL A 96 18.06 -13.99 7.53
CA VAL A 96 18.91 -13.11 8.36
C VAL A 96 18.30 -12.85 9.74
N PHE A 97 16.97 -12.67 9.80
CA PHE A 97 16.34 -12.30 11.05
C PHE A 97 15.84 -13.51 11.83
N LYS A 98 16.08 -13.53 13.15
CA LYS A 98 15.43 -14.46 14.08
C LYS A 98 14.13 -13.81 14.57
N VAL A 99 12.99 -14.21 14.01
CA VAL A 99 11.68 -13.69 14.39
C VAL A 99 10.93 -14.69 15.26
N ARG A 100 10.23 -14.18 16.27
CA ARG A 100 9.39 -15.01 17.15
C ARG A 100 8.04 -15.29 16.47
N PRO A 101 7.34 -16.37 16.85
CA PRO A 101 6.01 -16.69 16.29
C PRO A 101 4.97 -15.57 16.46
N ASP A 102 5.12 -14.72 17.50
CA ASP A 102 4.26 -13.60 17.80
C ASP A 102 4.66 -12.27 17.09
N SER A 103 5.60 -12.33 16.15
CA SER A 103 6.20 -11.12 15.54
C SER A 103 5.43 -10.57 14.34
N ALA A 104 4.53 -11.36 13.71
CA ALA A 104 3.79 -10.92 12.53
C ALA A 104 2.99 -9.64 12.83
N PHE A 105 3.13 -8.60 12.02
CA PHE A 105 2.41 -7.34 12.14
C PHE A 105 2.14 -6.74 10.76
N GLY A 106 1.27 -5.71 10.69
CA GLY A 106 0.86 -5.13 9.42
C GLY A 106 2.01 -4.61 8.55
N GLY A 107 3.14 -4.23 9.16
CA GLY A 107 4.33 -3.81 8.41
C GLY A 107 4.90 -4.89 7.48
N TRP A 108 4.67 -6.19 7.74
CA TRP A 108 5.12 -7.26 6.85
C TRP A 108 4.43 -7.23 5.48
N LEU A 109 3.28 -6.57 5.38
CA LEU A 109 2.59 -6.35 4.11
C LEU A 109 3.27 -5.29 3.24
N MET A 110 3.99 -4.33 3.84
CA MET A 110 4.58 -3.21 3.12
C MET A 110 5.48 -3.62 1.93
N PRO A 111 6.36 -4.62 2.04
CA PRO A 111 7.23 -5.01 0.92
C PRO A 111 6.47 -5.72 -0.21
N VAL A 112 5.36 -6.42 0.09
CA VAL A 112 4.65 -7.26 -0.90
C VAL A 112 3.46 -6.56 -1.56
N VAL A 113 3.04 -5.39 -1.07
CA VAL A 113 1.95 -4.60 -1.63
C VAL A 113 2.31 -3.80 -2.89
N PRO A 114 3.56 -3.28 -3.07
CA PRO A 114 3.89 -2.48 -4.25
C PRO A 114 3.56 -3.13 -5.60
N PRO A 115 3.76 -4.44 -5.83
CA PRO A 115 3.31 -5.06 -7.07
C PRO A 115 1.80 -4.98 -7.30
N MET A 116 0.96 -4.96 -6.25
CA MET A 116 -0.49 -4.76 -6.38
C MET A 116 -0.81 -3.32 -6.84
N VAL A 117 -0.09 -2.33 -6.30
CA VAL A 117 -0.22 -0.94 -6.75
C VAL A 117 0.27 -0.81 -8.18
N ALA A 118 1.38 -1.46 -8.54
CA ALA A 118 1.88 -1.49 -9.92
C ALA A 118 0.89 -2.15 -10.89
N ALA A 119 0.18 -3.19 -10.45
CA ALA A 119 -0.87 -3.85 -11.24
C ALA A 119 -2.01 -2.87 -11.57
N SER A 120 -2.52 -2.13 -10.59
CA SER A 120 -3.63 -1.19 -10.81
C SER A 120 -3.21 0.01 -11.68
N ILE A 121 -2.04 0.60 -11.41
CA ILE A 121 -1.56 1.75 -12.18
C ILE A 121 -1.13 1.32 -13.60
N GLY A 122 -0.47 0.16 -13.74
CA GLY A 122 -0.15 -0.42 -15.03
C GLY A 122 -1.39 -0.75 -15.86
N ALA A 123 -2.47 -1.23 -15.23
CA ALA A 123 -3.75 -1.43 -15.90
C ALA A 123 -4.32 -0.12 -16.47
N MET A 124 -4.16 1.01 -15.77
CA MET A 124 -4.54 2.34 -16.31
C MET A 124 -3.67 2.75 -17.51
N LEU A 125 -2.44 2.22 -17.63
CA LEU A 125 -1.55 2.46 -18.78
C LEU A 125 -1.82 1.55 -19.97
N VAL A 126 -2.54 0.43 -19.81
CA VAL A 126 -2.85 -0.53 -20.88
C VAL A 126 -3.47 0.15 -22.12
N PRO A 127 -4.44 1.07 -22.05
CA PRO A 127 -5.00 1.73 -23.22
C PRO A 127 -3.99 2.56 -24.02
N TYR A 128 -2.90 3.01 -23.38
CA TYR A 128 -1.85 3.82 -23.99
C TYR A 128 -0.68 3.01 -24.56
N ALA A 129 -0.64 1.71 -24.29
CA ALA A 129 0.34 0.80 -24.89
C ALA A 129 -0.01 0.56 -26.37
N PRO A 130 1.00 0.30 -27.26
CA PRO A 130 0.78 -0.06 -28.64
C PRO A 130 -0.16 -1.26 -28.75
N ALA A 131 -1.11 -1.20 -29.70
CA ALA A 131 -2.08 -2.28 -29.90
C ALA A 131 -1.40 -3.62 -30.26
N GLY A 132 -2.10 -4.71 -29.99
CA GLY A 132 -1.60 -6.07 -30.23
C GLY A 132 -0.77 -6.63 -29.08
N VAL A 133 0.31 -7.34 -29.40
CA VAL A 133 1.14 -8.08 -28.45
C VAL A 133 1.65 -7.23 -27.28
N PRO A 134 2.18 -6.00 -27.47
CA PRO A 134 2.67 -5.20 -26.34
C PRO A 134 1.59 -4.88 -25.32
N ARG A 135 0.38 -4.50 -25.77
CA ARG A 135 -0.76 -4.20 -24.91
C ARG A 135 -1.22 -5.42 -24.12
N GLN A 136 -1.32 -6.56 -24.78
CA GLN A 136 -1.67 -7.83 -24.14
C GLN A 136 -0.62 -8.24 -23.12
N THR A 137 0.67 -8.11 -23.46
CA THR A 137 1.77 -8.42 -22.56
C THR A 137 1.71 -7.55 -21.30
N LEU A 138 1.51 -6.24 -21.46
CA LEU A 138 1.35 -5.33 -20.31
C LEU A 138 0.17 -5.74 -19.43
N PHE A 139 -0.98 -6.06 -20.05
CA PHE A 139 -2.16 -6.52 -19.33
C PHE A 139 -1.86 -7.75 -18.48
N TYR A 140 -1.27 -8.80 -19.05
CA TYR A 140 -0.95 -10.02 -18.30
C TYR A 140 0.16 -9.82 -17.27
N LEU A 141 1.13 -8.94 -17.51
CA LEU A 141 2.11 -8.57 -16.49
C LEU A 141 1.46 -7.88 -15.30
N CYS A 142 0.49 -7.00 -15.51
CA CYS A 142 -0.29 -6.39 -14.43
C CYS A 142 -1.10 -7.45 -13.68
N TYR A 143 -1.74 -8.38 -14.38
CA TYR A 143 -2.49 -9.45 -13.74
C TYR A 143 -1.58 -10.42 -12.95
N ALA A 144 -0.39 -10.71 -13.45
CA ALA A 144 0.60 -11.51 -12.71
C ALA A 144 1.07 -10.80 -11.43
N GLN A 145 1.29 -9.48 -11.47
CA GLN A 145 1.64 -8.68 -10.30
C GLN A 145 0.51 -8.63 -9.26
N PHE A 146 -0.75 -8.54 -9.72
CA PHE A 146 -1.94 -8.69 -8.89
C PHE A 146 -1.90 -10.03 -8.13
N GLY A 147 -1.71 -11.15 -8.86
CA GLY A 147 -1.66 -12.49 -8.26
C GLY A 147 -0.51 -12.67 -7.28
N LEU A 148 0.71 -12.21 -7.66
CA LEU A 148 1.89 -12.27 -6.79
C LEU A 148 1.64 -11.59 -5.44
N SER A 149 1.17 -10.36 -5.48
CA SER A 149 0.93 -9.57 -4.26
C SER A 149 -0.22 -10.13 -3.44
N LEU A 150 -1.32 -10.56 -4.10
CA LEU A 150 -2.47 -11.14 -3.43
C LEU A 150 -2.10 -12.39 -2.63
N MET A 151 -1.40 -13.34 -3.26
CA MET A 151 -1.00 -14.60 -2.60
C MET A 151 -0.09 -14.34 -1.41
N ALA A 152 0.92 -13.48 -1.56
CA ALA A 152 1.81 -13.11 -0.46
C ALA A 152 1.06 -12.39 0.67
N ALA A 153 0.18 -11.45 0.34
CA ALA A 153 -0.61 -10.71 1.33
C ALA A 153 -1.54 -11.63 2.12
N MET A 154 -2.23 -12.57 1.47
CA MET A 154 -3.16 -13.50 2.16
C MET A 154 -2.44 -14.38 3.19
N ILE A 155 -1.24 -14.86 2.87
CA ILE A 155 -0.40 -15.61 3.83
C ILE A 155 -0.07 -14.74 5.04
N ILE A 156 0.37 -13.50 4.82
CA ILE A 156 0.75 -12.58 5.90
C ILE A 156 -0.47 -12.18 6.73
N ILE A 157 -1.62 -11.95 6.11
CA ILE A 157 -2.88 -11.63 6.81
C ILE A 157 -3.29 -12.80 7.73
N ALA A 158 -3.18 -14.04 7.25
CA ALA A 158 -3.44 -15.22 8.07
C ALA A 158 -2.49 -15.32 9.27
N MET A 159 -1.20 -14.98 9.10
CA MET A 159 -0.23 -14.92 10.20
C MET A 159 -0.57 -13.81 11.21
N ILE A 160 -1.02 -12.64 10.73
CA ILE A 160 -1.46 -11.53 11.60
C ILE A 160 -2.70 -11.95 12.39
N TRP A 161 -3.68 -12.61 11.74
CA TRP A 161 -4.87 -13.14 12.40
C TRP A 161 -4.51 -14.16 13.48
N SER A 162 -3.67 -15.13 13.14
CA SER A 162 -3.16 -16.15 14.09
C SER A 162 -2.47 -15.50 15.29
N ARG A 163 -1.62 -14.50 15.05
CA ARG A 163 -0.96 -13.77 16.15
C ARG A 163 -2.00 -13.05 17.03
N LEU A 164 -2.98 -12.36 16.44
CA LEU A 164 -4.02 -11.66 17.22
C LEU A 164 -4.82 -12.62 18.07
N ALA A 165 -5.17 -13.79 17.52
CA ALA A 165 -5.94 -14.82 18.23
C ALA A 165 -5.16 -15.44 19.41
N HIS A 166 -3.87 -15.71 19.25
CA HIS A 166 -3.08 -16.44 20.25
C HIS A 166 -2.28 -15.52 21.19
N HIS A 167 -1.85 -14.33 20.70
CA HIS A 167 -0.91 -13.47 21.44
C HIS A 167 -1.44 -12.03 21.64
N GLY A 168 -2.63 -11.70 21.10
CA GLY A 168 -3.22 -10.37 21.22
C GLY A 168 -2.47 -9.29 20.43
N THR A 169 -2.64 -8.01 20.83
CA THR A 169 -2.18 -6.84 20.07
C THR A 169 -0.69 -6.52 20.20
N SER A 170 0.06 -7.18 21.09
CA SER A 170 1.50 -6.96 21.34
C SER A 170 1.88 -5.49 21.62
N GLY A 171 1.04 -4.79 22.41
CA GLY A 171 1.22 -3.38 22.78
C GLY A 171 0.46 -2.41 21.89
N THR A 172 0.33 -1.17 22.38
CA THR A 172 -0.48 -0.13 21.72
C THR A 172 0.20 0.47 20.49
N SER A 173 1.52 0.52 20.44
CA SER A 173 2.30 1.15 19.36
C SER A 173 2.18 0.45 18.01
N ARG A 174 1.83 -0.84 17.99
CA ARG A 174 1.65 -1.64 16.75
C ARG A 174 0.22 -1.65 16.23
N VAL A 175 -0.75 -1.21 17.03
CA VAL A 175 -2.17 -1.23 16.63
C VAL A 175 -2.42 -0.44 15.34
N PRO A 176 -1.84 0.75 15.10
CA PRO A 176 -2.04 1.44 13.84
C PRO A 176 -1.66 0.62 12.61
N THR A 177 -0.67 -0.27 12.72
CA THR A 177 -0.23 -1.09 11.59
C THR A 177 -1.25 -2.15 11.17
N LEU A 178 -2.26 -2.45 11.99
CA LEU A 178 -3.34 -3.37 11.63
C LEU A 178 -4.19 -2.84 10.47
N TRP A 179 -4.25 -1.52 10.31
CA TRP A 179 -4.94 -0.90 9.19
C TRP A 179 -4.25 -1.17 7.85
N ILE A 180 -2.95 -1.52 7.85
CA ILE A 180 -2.22 -1.86 6.61
C ILE A 180 -2.85 -3.06 5.89
N VAL A 181 -3.55 -3.94 6.62
CA VAL A 181 -4.26 -5.10 6.01
C VAL A 181 -5.32 -4.66 5.00
N LEU A 182 -5.99 -3.54 5.22
CA LEU A 182 -6.94 -2.96 4.26
C LEU A 182 -6.26 -2.58 2.93
N GLY A 183 -4.94 -2.30 2.97
CA GLY A 183 -4.17 -1.92 1.79
C GLY A 183 -4.25 -2.94 0.65
N PRO A 184 -3.76 -4.18 0.82
CA PRO A 184 -3.87 -5.20 -0.21
C PRO A 184 -5.32 -5.60 -0.52
N LEU A 185 -6.26 -5.54 0.44
CA LEU A 185 -7.67 -5.85 0.20
C LEU A 185 -8.30 -4.80 -0.74
N GLY A 186 -8.28 -3.52 -0.36
CA GLY A 186 -8.82 -2.44 -1.18
C GLY A 186 -8.11 -2.29 -2.52
N GLN A 187 -6.77 -2.41 -2.52
CA GLN A 187 -5.98 -2.28 -3.75
C GLN A 187 -6.22 -3.44 -4.73
N SER A 188 -6.49 -4.65 -4.23
CA SER A 188 -6.82 -5.78 -5.10
C SER A 188 -8.19 -5.61 -5.76
N MET A 189 -9.19 -5.09 -5.03
CA MET A 189 -10.47 -4.70 -5.64
C MET A 189 -10.29 -3.62 -6.71
N THR A 190 -9.44 -2.62 -6.44
CA THR A 190 -9.09 -1.58 -7.41
C THR A 190 -8.45 -2.17 -8.66
N ALA A 191 -7.44 -3.03 -8.50
CA ALA A 191 -6.73 -3.64 -9.61
C ALA A 191 -7.63 -4.57 -10.45
N ALA A 192 -8.44 -5.41 -9.78
CA ALA A 192 -9.40 -6.29 -10.46
C ALA A 192 -10.43 -5.49 -11.27
N GLY A 193 -10.97 -4.40 -10.70
CA GLY A 193 -11.92 -3.53 -11.37
C GLY A 193 -11.31 -2.85 -12.59
N ILE A 194 -10.13 -2.23 -12.48
CA ILE A 194 -9.48 -1.56 -13.62
C ILE A 194 -9.11 -2.58 -14.69
N LEU A 195 -8.56 -3.75 -14.34
CA LEU A 195 -8.27 -4.83 -15.29
C LEU A 195 -9.53 -5.29 -16.00
N GLY A 196 -10.65 -5.46 -15.30
CA GLY A 196 -11.95 -5.77 -15.91
C GLY A 196 -12.37 -4.73 -16.95
N THR A 197 -12.24 -3.45 -16.62
CA THR A 197 -12.60 -2.34 -17.53
C THR A 197 -11.72 -2.29 -18.77
N VAL A 198 -10.39 -2.43 -18.64
CA VAL A 198 -9.46 -2.28 -19.78
C VAL A 198 -9.30 -3.56 -20.61
N ALA A 199 -9.82 -4.68 -20.12
CA ALA A 199 -9.72 -5.97 -20.82
C ALA A 199 -10.32 -5.96 -22.23
N GLN A 200 -11.44 -5.23 -22.42
CA GLN A 200 -12.11 -5.11 -23.72
C GLN A 200 -11.22 -4.49 -24.81
N GLY A 201 -10.33 -3.57 -24.42
CA GLY A 201 -9.39 -2.94 -25.35
C GLY A 201 -8.07 -3.72 -25.55
N ALA A 202 -7.85 -4.78 -24.79
CA ALA A 202 -6.59 -5.53 -24.77
C ALA A 202 -6.73 -6.99 -25.19
N LEU A 203 -7.86 -7.62 -24.96
CA LEU A 203 -8.06 -9.07 -25.10
C LEU A 203 -9.21 -9.40 -26.05
N PRO A 204 -9.27 -10.66 -26.57
CA PRO A 204 -10.45 -11.17 -27.26
C PRO A 204 -11.71 -11.11 -26.40
N ALA A 205 -12.86 -10.88 -27.02
CA ALA A 205 -14.14 -10.58 -26.34
C ALA A 205 -14.53 -11.59 -25.23
N ASN A 206 -14.33 -12.89 -25.49
CA ASN A 206 -14.63 -13.93 -24.51
C ASN A 206 -13.75 -13.84 -23.25
N MET A 207 -12.47 -13.56 -23.40
CA MET A 207 -11.55 -13.36 -22.28
C MET A 207 -11.82 -12.04 -21.56
N ALA A 208 -12.07 -10.97 -22.31
CA ALA A 208 -12.41 -9.66 -21.75
C ALA A 208 -13.65 -9.74 -20.85
N PHE A 209 -14.71 -10.43 -21.31
CA PHE A 209 -15.91 -10.68 -20.50
C PHE A 209 -15.60 -11.49 -19.23
N GLY A 210 -14.68 -12.47 -19.31
CA GLY A 210 -14.22 -13.21 -18.13
C GLY A 210 -13.57 -12.30 -17.07
N PHE A 211 -12.77 -11.31 -17.48
CA PHE A 211 -12.16 -10.35 -16.55
C PHE A 211 -13.18 -9.36 -15.97
N GLU A 212 -14.20 -8.96 -16.73
CA GLU A 212 -15.29 -8.13 -16.25
C GLU A 212 -16.11 -8.86 -15.17
N LEU A 213 -16.45 -10.13 -15.37
CA LEU A 213 -17.08 -10.97 -14.36
C LEU A 213 -16.18 -11.18 -13.14
N PHE A 214 -14.90 -11.44 -13.35
CA PHE A 214 -13.93 -11.60 -12.28
C PHE A 214 -13.84 -10.35 -11.40
N ALA A 215 -13.90 -9.15 -11.98
CA ALA A 215 -13.89 -7.90 -11.21
C ALA A 215 -14.99 -7.88 -10.13
N VAL A 216 -16.19 -8.38 -10.42
CA VAL A 216 -17.30 -8.43 -9.47
C VAL A 216 -17.20 -9.64 -8.55
N PHE A 217 -17.04 -10.86 -9.10
CA PHE A 217 -17.04 -12.09 -8.32
C PHE A 217 -15.88 -12.16 -7.32
N TYR A 218 -14.76 -11.56 -7.64
CA TYR A 218 -13.62 -11.43 -6.74
C TYR A 218 -13.84 -10.33 -5.71
N SER A 219 -14.24 -9.14 -6.16
CA SER A 219 -14.21 -7.96 -5.29
C SER A 219 -15.34 -7.95 -4.25
N VAL A 220 -16.51 -8.54 -4.53
CA VAL A 220 -17.62 -8.58 -3.56
C VAL A 220 -17.27 -9.40 -2.30
N PRO A 221 -16.74 -10.64 -2.38
CA PRO A 221 -16.26 -11.36 -1.19
C PRO A 221 -15.12 -10.66 -0.46
N VAL A 222 -14.18 -10.05 -1.20
CA VAL A 222 -13.06 -9.29 -0.61
C VAL A 222 -13.58 -8.06 0.14
N PHE A 223 -14.56 -7.35 -0.40
CA PHE A 223 -15.24 -6.24 0.28
C PHE A 223 -15.89 -6.70 1.60
N GLY A 224 -16.52 -7.86 1.62
CA GLY A 224 -17.08 -8.44 2.86
C GLY A 224 -15.99 -8.64 3.93
N PHE A 225 -14.84 -9.18 3.55
CA PHE A 225 -13.71 -9.35 4.47
C PHE A 225 -13.08 -7.99 4.87
N ASP A 226 -13.01 -7.05 3.95
CA ASP A 226 -12.54 -5.67 4.19
C ASP A 226 -13.40 -4.96 5.25
N LEU A 227 -14.73 -5.12 5.21
CA LEU A 227 -15.64 -4.57 6.23
C LEU A 227 -15.41 -5.21 7.61
N ILE A 228 -15.26 -6.54 7.69
CA ILE A 228 -14.95 -7.22 8.96
C ILE A 228 -13.64 -6.70 9.53
N TRP A 229 -12.61 -6.62 8.68
CA TRP A 229 -11.30 -6.14 9.13
C TRP A 229 -11.33 -4.67 9.56
N THR A 230 -12.07 -3.83 8.84
CA THR A 230 -12.28 -2.42 9.20
C THR A 230 -12.91 -2.29 10.59
N CYS A 231 -13.98 -3.06 10.88
CA CYS A 231 -14.59 -3.06 12.20
C CYS A 231 -13.61 -3.51 13.28
N LEU A 232 -12.85 -4.57 13.05
CA LEU A 232 -11.83 -5.05 14.00
C LEU A 232 -10.73 -4.01 14.22
N ALA A 233 -10.23 -3.37 13.16
CA ALA A 233 -9.22 -2.33 13.24
C ALA A 233 -9.71 -1.11 14.03
N ILE A 234 -10.95 -0.69 13.83
CA ILE A 234 -11.59 0.39 14.62
C ILE A 234 -11.65 0.00 16.09
N LEU A 235 -12.22 -1.16 16.43
CA LEU A 235 -12.39 -1.60 17.82
C LEU A 235 -11.04 -1.73 18.54
N LEU A 236 -10.02 -2.29 17.87
CA LEU A 236 -8.68 -2.42 18.44
C LEU A 236 -8.01 -1.05 18.62
N THR A 237 -8.24 -0.11 17.70
CA THR A 237 -7.72 1.25 17.81
C THR A 237 -8.38 2.00 18.97
N LEU A 238 -9.70 1.93 19.12
CA LEU A 238 -10.42 2.51 20.25
C LEU A 238 -9.92 1.93 21.58
N ARG A 239 -9.78 0.60 21.67
CA ARG A 239 -9.20 -0.06 22.84
C ARG A 239 -7.77 0.44 23.15
N ALA A 240 -6.94 0.65 22.12
CA ALA A 240 -5.59 1.18 22.30
C ALA A 240 -5.60 2.63 22.78
N GLN A 241 -6.53 3.46 22.31
CA GLN A 241 -6.72 4.83 22.76
C GLN A 241 -7.09 4.87 24.26
N TYR A 242 -8.01 4.02 24.71
CA TYR A 242 -8.32 3.88 26.14
C TYR A 242 -7.11 3.47 26.99
N ARG A 243 -6.12 2.83 26.38
CA ARG A 243 -4.83 2.46 27.01
C ARG A 243 -3.74 3.50 26.81
N ASN A 244 -4.09 4.76 26.56
CA ASN A 244 -3.18 5.89 26.35
C ASN A 244 -2.18 5.66 25.19
N MET A 245 -2.65 5.19 24.04
CA MET A 245 -1.84 5.09 22.84
C MET A 245 -1.34 6.49 22.43
N LYS A 246 -0.02 6.67 22.48
CA LYS A 246 0.64 7.92 22.09
C LYS A 246 0.72 8.05 20.58
N PHE A 247 0.74 9.29 20.08
CA PHE A 247 0.97 9.56 18.67
C PHE A 247 2.35 9.04 18.23
N ALA A 248 2.40 8.39 17.09
CA ALA A 248 3.61 7.95 16.42
C ALA A 248 3.41 8.05 14.90
N LEU A 249 4.50 8.05 14.12
CA LEU A 249 4.42 8.11 12.65
C LEU A 249 3.67 6.91 12.04
N THR A 250 3.50 5.83 12.79
CA THR A 250 2.66 4.70 12.39
C THR A 250 1.18 5.06 12.18
N TYR A 251 0.72 6.24 12.66
CA TYR A 251 -0.64 6.75 12.37
C TYR A 251 -0.88 6.99 10.86
N TRP A 252 0.19 7.21 10.07
CA TRP A 252 0.07 7.25 8.61
C TRP A 252 -0.42 5.93 8.00
N ALA A 253 -0.34 4.83 8.75
CA ALA A 253 -0.95 3.55 8.35
C ALA A 253 -2.49 3.59 8.28
N PHE A 254 -3.14 4.62 8.82
CA PHE A 254 -4.58 4.83 8.68
C PHE A 254 -4.97 5.42 7.32
N THR A 255 -4.04 5.98 6.55
CA THR A 255 -4.36 6.78 5.36
C THR A 255 -4.36 5.95 4.07
N PHE A 256 -3.21 5.52 3.59
CA PHE A 256 -3.09 4.78 2.33
C PHE A 256 -4.04 3.56 2.27
N PRO A 257 -4.13 2.68 3.28
CA PRO A 257 -5.00 1.52 3.22
C PRO A 257 -6.48 1.87 3.09
N VAL A 258 -6.95 2.87 3.85
CA VAL A 258 -8.34 3.34 3.72
C VAL A 258 -8.58 3.97 2.34
N GLY A 259 -7.58 4.68 1.79
CA GLY A 259 -7.64 5.20 0.42
C GLY A 259 -7.81 4.11 -0.64
N THR A 260 -7.21 2.93 -0.44
CA THR A 260 -7.41 1.79 -1.35
C THR A 260 -8.82 1.19 -1.26
N CYS A 261 -9.44 1.23 -0.07
CA CYS A 261 -10.85 0.83 0.08
C CYS A 261 -11.79 1.80 -0.66
N VAL A 262 -11.49 3.11 -0.65
CA VAL A 262 -12.23 4.11 -1.44
C VAL A 262 -12.22 3.74 -2.92
N THR A 263 -11.02 3.49 -3.49
CA THR A 263 -10.90 3.18 -4.92
C THR A 263 -11.46 1.80 -5.26
N GLY A 264 -11.29 0.81 -4.39
CA GLY A 264 -11.83 -0.55 -4.58
C GLY A 264 -13.37 -0.56 -4.59
N THR A 265 -14.00 0.13 -3.64
CA THR A 265 -15.47 0.24 -3.59
C THR A 265 -16.02 1.11 -4.72
N ALA A 266 -15.28 2.12 -5.18
CA ALA A 266 -15.64 2.90 -6.36
C ALA A 266 -15.63 2.01 -7.64
N GLN A 267 -14.66 1.11 -7.78
CA GLN A 267 -14.65 0.15 -8.90
C GLN A 267 -15.83 -0.83 -8.81
N LEU A 268 -16.19 -1.31 -7.62
CA LEU A 268 -17.39 -2.11 -7.42
C LEU A 268 -18.67 -1.35 -7.80
N ALA A 269 -18.79 -0.09 -7.41
CA ALA A 269 -19.90 0.76 -7.82
C ALA A 269 -19.97 0.91 -9.34
N HIS A 270 -18.83 1.09 -9.99
CA HIS A 270 -18.75 1.21 -11.45
C HIS A 270 -19.21 -0.06 -12.18
N HIS A 271 -18.75 -1.24 -11.73
CA HIS A 271 -19.07 -2.52 -12.39
C HIS A 271 -20.48 -3.03 -12.07
N THR A 272 -21.03 -2.71 -10.90
CA THR A 272 -22.35 -3.23 -10.48
C THR A 272 -23.48 -2.24 -10.69
N GLY A 273 -23.20 -0.94 -10.81
CA GLY A 273 -24.19 0.13 -10.82
C GLY A 273 -24.94 0.30 -9.48
N LEU A 274 -24.54 -0.40 -8.40
CA LEU A 274 -25.26 -0.40 -7.14
C LEU A 274 -24.86 0.78 -6.24
N PRO A 275 -25.84 1.59 -5.76
CA PRO A 275 -25.58 2.69 -4.83
C PRO A 275 -24.90 2.27 -3.53
N LEU A 276 -25.08 1.02 -3.09
CA LEU A 276 -24.43 0.46 -1.90
C LEU A 276 -22.91 0.68 -1.91
N PHE A 277 -22.24 0.34 -3.01
CA PHE A 277 -20.78 0.48 -3.11
C PHE A 277 -20.33 1.93 -3.29
N ALA A 278 -21.17 2.76 -3.92
CA ALA A 278 -20.91 4.19 -4.01
C ALA A 278 -20.94 4.85 -2.61
N TRP A 279 -21.94 4.53 -1.80
CA TRP A 279 -22.01 5.00 -0.41
C TRP A 279 -20.88 4.45 0.46
N ALA A 280 -20.48 3.18 0.27
CA ALA A 280 -19.32 2.63 0.95
C ALA A 280 -18.05 3.42 0.60
N SER A 281 -17.84 3.77 -0.67
CA SER A 281 -16.71 4.60 -1.11
C SER A 281 -16.73 5.98 -0.43
N VAL A 282 -17.89 6.64 -0.33
CA VAL A 282 -18.04 7.93 0.37
C VAL A 282 -17.71 7.80 1.85
N LEU A 283 -18.17 6.74 2.52
CA LEU A 283 -17.88 6.50 3.94
C LEU A 283 -16.39 6.26 4.19
N PHE A 284 -15.73 5.45 3.37
CA PHE A 284 -14.27 5.26 3.44
C PHE A 284 -13.53 6.56 3.16
N TYR A 285 -14.00 7.38 2.21
CA TYR A 285 -13.40 8.67 1.93
C TYR A 285 -13.52 9.65 3.11
N ALA A 286 -14.68 9.71 3.76
CA ALA A 286 -14.85 10.50 4.98
C ALA A 286 -13.91 10.01 6.09
N GLY A 287 -13.79 8.70 6.29
CA GLY A 287 -12.83 8.10 7.22
C GLY A 287 -11.37 8.43 6.87
N LEU A 288 -11.01 8.40 5.59
CA LEU A 288 -9.70 8.80 5.09
C LEU A 288 -9.37 10.27 5.42
N LEU A 289 -10.31 11.18 5.22
CA LEU A 289 -10.11 12.59 5.55
C LEU A 289 -9.83 12.80 7.04
N VAL A 290 -10.60 12.14 7.91
CA VAL A 290 -10.37 12.18 9.37
C VAL A 290 -9.00 11.60 9.71
N ALA A 291 -8.66 10.43 9.18
CA ALA A 291 -7.37 9.79 9.42
C ALA A 291 -6.20 10.66 8.97
N TRP A 292 -6.33 11.28 7.80
CA TRP A 292 -5.31 12.18 7.24
C TRP A 292 -5.12 13.43 8.11
N LEU A 293 -6.22 14.07 8.53
CA LEU A 293 -6.16 15.25 9.42
C LEU A 293 -5.47 14.91 10.75
N VAL A 294 -5.82 13.77 11.36
CA VAL A 294 -5.21 13.33 12.62
C VAL A 294 -3.71 13.06 12.44
N ALA A 295 -3.32 12.36 11.39
CA ALA A 295 -1.92 12.05 11.11
C ALA A 295 -1.11 13.32 10.77
N ALA A 296 -1.65 14.21 9.93
CA ALA A 296 -1.01 15.45 9.53
C ALA A 296 -0.83 16.40 10.74
N PHE A 297 -1.89 16.60 11.54
CA PHE A 297 -1.82 17.43 12.74
C PHE A 297 -0.81 16.89 13.75
N GLY A 298 -0.86 15.58 14.03
CA GLY A 298 0.09 14.93 14.94
C GLY A 298 1.55 15.05 14.47
N THR A 299 1.78 14.87 13.16
CA THR A 299 3.12 15.01 12.56
C THR A 299 3.62 16.44 12.66
N THR A 300 2.83 17.42 12.25
CA THR A 300 3.18 18.85 12.31
C THR A 300 3.49 19.28 13.74
N ARG A 301 2.62 18.93 14.70
CA ARG A 301 2.86 19.22 16.12
C ARG A 301 4.15 18.55 16.61
N GLY A 302 4.38 17.28 16.26
CA GLY A 302 5.59 16.55 16.66
C GLY A 302 6.87 17.10 16.06
N MET A 303 6.82 17.67 14.85
CA MET A 303 7.93 18.38 14.22
C MET A 303 8.23 19.71 14.93
N ILE A 304 7.21 20.55 15.20
CA ILE A 304 7.35 21.84 15.87
C ILE A 304 7.89 21.66 17.29
N THR A 305 7.41 20.66 18.03
CA THR A 305 7.86 20.38 19.41
C THR A 305 9.18 19.64 19.49
N GLY A 306 9.75 19.21 18.37
CA GLY A 306 10.98 18.41 18.29
C GLY A 306 10.84 16.98 18.85
N HIS A 307 9.63 16.56 19.23
CA HIS A 307 9.39 15.25 19.85
C HIS A 307 9.71 14.08 18.89
N LEU A 308 9.45 14.25 17.60
CA LEU A 308 9.73 13.23 16.57
C LEU A 308 11.23 13.01 16.31
N PHE A 309 12.09 13.95 16.71
CA PHE A 309 13.54 13.87 16.52
C PHE A 309 14.27 13.34 17.76
N ARG A 310 13.56 13.10 18.86
CA ARG A 310 14.16 12.47 20.05
C ARG A 310 14.32 10.98 19.79
N PRO A 311 15.51 10.41 20.12
CA PRO A 311 15.68 8.97 20.03
C PRO A 311 14.61 8.28 20.90
N PRO A 312 14.05 7.15 20.44
CA PRO A 312 13.16 6.35 21.28
C PRO A 312 13.87 6.06 22.59
N ILE A 313 13.21 6.32 23.72
CA ILE A 313 13.71 5.84 25.03
C ILE A 313 13.87 4.33 24.84
N ALA A 314 15.09 3.83 25.04
CA ALA A 314 15.44 2.44 24.87
C ALA A 314 14.66 1.57 25.88
N THR A 315 13.39 1.33 25.59
CA THR A 315 12.67 0.21 26.16
C THR A 315 13.22 -1.01 25.43
N ALA A 316 13.94 -1.85 26.13
CA ALA A 316 14.52 -3.07 25.63
C ALA A 316 13.50 -3.77 24.72
N SER A 317 13.76 -3.78 23.42
CA SER A 317 12.95 -4.53 22.46
C SER A 317 13.36 -5.99 22.56
N PRO A 318 12.53 -6.87 23.11
CA PRO A 318 12.91 -8.26 23.35
C PRO A 318 12.81 -9.17 22.11
N ILE A 319 12.84 -8.61 20.88
CA ILE A 319 12.16 -9.30 19.80
C ILE A 319 13.08 -9.85 18.71
N VAL A 320 14.33 -9.39 18.56
CA VAL A 320 15.13 -9.88 17.40
C VAL A 320 16.63 -9.89 17.68
N SER A 321 17.25 -11.06 17.51
CA SER A 321 18.67 -11.21 17.29
C SER A 321 18.94 -11.55 15.82
N VAL A 322 20.08 -11.14 15.30
CA VAL A 322 20.55 -11.55 13.96
C VAL A 322 20.96 -13.03 14.04
N LYS A 323 20.66 -13.82 13.03
CA LYS A 323 21.21 -15.19 12.88
C LYS A 323 22.70 -15.03 12.59
N GLU A 324 23.57 -15.67 13.37
CA GLU A 324 24.97 -15.86 13.06
C GLU A 324 25.15 -16.79 11.86
#